data_fb0fa1012703872b0aaeb4c43e3e4a0e
#
_entry.id   fb0fa1012703872b0aaeb4c43e3e4a0e
#
_cell.length_a   1.000
_cell.length_b   1.000
_cell.length_c   1.000
_cell.angle_alpha   90.00
_cell.angle_beta   90.00
_cell.angle_gamma   90.00
#
_symmetry.space_group_name_H-M   'P 1'
#
loop_
_entity.id
_entity.type
_entity.pdbx_description
1 polymer ?
#
loop_
_entity_poly.entity_id
_entity_poly.type
_entity_poly.pdbx_seq_one_letter_code
_entity_poly.pdbx_strand_id
1 'polypeptide(L)'
;MKPYWMQVLVLVIFQVAQTALNLYLPNLQADIIDKGVAIGDQGAIYRIGWQMMGVTALQIVANIVAVYYATRLAMRMGYELRRDLFSAVEGFSLNEIERFSAGSLITRTTNDVQQLQMTTMQTLMIILQAPVMLVGGLVLALRQDGPLTWSLAVIIPVILVIAFFLLRQMGPLFTRMQNMLDSVNRLVREQISGVRVIRAFVREKTEAQRFDKANKDVYDVLISTGRLMSMLVPLLWFFLNLSNIAIMWFGGKRIESGGMQIGALQAFIQYLMIILSGLVMAAMMSVMLPRATVSAKRINEVLEATSEIQAPENPYRPENPKGVLEFKHVGFSYPGAEDPVLSDISFSARPGTTTAIIGATGSGKSTIIRLASRMFDVTEGEILVDGHNLQEYDPDQLATLFGPVPQKANLFTGTVRSNMLFGDPDASDEQIWQALNIAQAADFIKENPAGLDARVSEGGTNYSGGQKQRLCMARAILRNPLIYTFDDSFSALDMTTDRALHQALVPVTRHATQIVVAQRAASIRTADQILVLDQGRIVGTGTHDQLMKTCATYQEIVESQGGQGPDVEDLSIDEGRAE
;
A
#
# COMPACT_ATOMS: atom_id res chain seq x y z
N MET A 1 -0.93 -21.32 9.91
CA MET A 1 -2.02 -22.12 10.54
C MET A 1 -1.57 -23.16 11.58
N LYS A 2 -0.32 -23.63 11.57
CA LYS A 2 0.17 -24.61 12.58
C LYS A 2 -0.10 -24.21 14.04
N PRO A 3 0.05 -22.95 14.49
CA PRO A 3 -0.23 -22.60 15.89
C PRO A 3 -1.73 -22.54 16.26
N TYR A 4 -2.65 -22.57 15.29
CA TYR A 4 -4.10 -22.41 15.52
C TYR A 4 -4.93 -23.65 15.28
N TRP A 5 -4.31 -24.84 15.18
CA TRP A 5 -4.99 -26.10 14.84
C TRP A 5 -6.15 -26.45 15.78
N MET A 6 -6.03 -26.15 17.09
CA MET A 6 -7.12 -26.36 18.04
C MET A 6 -8.35 -25.50 17.73
N GLN A 7 -8.15 -24.23 17.36
CA GLN A 7 -9.25 -23.33 17.01
C GLN A 7 -9.91 -23.76 15.69
N VAL A 8 -9.12 -24.25 14.73
CA VAL A 8 -9.63 -24.84 13.50
C VAL A 8 -10.42 -26.11 13.80
N LEU A 9 -9.94 -26.97 14.69
CA LEU A 9 -10.65 -28.19 15.10
C LEU A 9 -11.99 -27.86 15.73
N VAL A 10 -12.03 -26.90 16.67
CA VAL A 10 -13.29 -26.44 17.30
C VAL A 10 -14.25 -25.90 16.22
N LEU A 11 -13.76 -25.05 15.32
CA LEU A 11 -14.55 -24.54 14.19
C LEU A 11 -15.17 -25.68 13.39
N VAL A 12 -14.36 -26.67 12.97
CA VAL A 12 -14.81 -27.82 12.17
C VAL A 12 -15.90 -28.61 12.90
N ILE A 13 -15.68 -28.93 14.17
CA ILE A 13 -16.66 -29.68 14.97
C ILE A 13 -17.99 -28.94 15.05
N PHE A 14 -17.98 -27.66 15.39
CA PHE A 14 -19.21 -26.87 15.52
C PHE A 14 -19.88 -26.60 14.18
N GLN A 15 -19.11 -26.43 13.10
CA GLN A 15 -19.64 -26.25 11.75
C GLN A 15 -20.33 -27.54 11.23
N VAL A 16 -19.71 -28.70 11.46
CA VAL A 16 -20.31 -30.00 11.08
C VAL A 16 -21.54 -30.26 11.96
N ALA A 17 -21.47 -30.01 13.26
CA ALA A 17 -22.61 -30.15 14.17
C ALA A 17 -23.78 -29.23 13.75
N GLN A 18 -23.52 -27.96 13.45
CA GLN A 18 -24.52 -27.01 13.00
C GLN A 18 -25.19 -27.49 11.70
N THR A 19 -24.40 -27.96 10.73
CA THR A 19 -24.92 -28.45 9.45
C THR A 19 -25.70 -29.75 9.60
N ALA A 20 -25.24 -30.68 10.48
CA ALA A 20 -25.95 -31.91 10.77
C ALA A 20 -27.30 -31.64 11.46
N LEU A 21 -27.34 -30.71 12.44
CA LEU A 21 -28.58 -30.29 13.08
C LEU A 21 -29.55 -29.61 12.08
N ASN A 22 -29.03 -28.81 11.15
CA ASN A 22 -29.83 -28.25 10.06
C ASN A 22 -30.45 -29.31 9.14
N LEU A 23 -29.70 -30.36 8.84
CA LEU A 23 -30.17 -31.51 8.05
C LEU A 23 -31.16 -32.40 8.83
N TYR A 24 -31.15 -32.37 10.15
CA TYR A 24 -32.05 -33.17 10.97
C TYR A 24 -33.45 -32.55 11.13
N LEU A 25 -33.58 -31.21 11.04
CA LEU A 25 -34.85 -30.51 11.21
C LEU A 25 -35.95 -30.96 10.23
N PRO A 26 -35.72 -31.19 8.91
CA PRO A 26 -36.75 -31.71 8.01
C PRO A 26 -37.31 -33.09 8.44
N ASN A 27 -36.47 -33.95 9.04
CA ASN A 27 -36.97 -35.23 9.58
C ASN A 27 -37.93 -35.04 10.72
N LEU A 28 -37.61 -34.15 11.68
CA LEU A 28 -38.54 -33.84 12.78
C LEU A 28 -39.82 -33.20 12.29
N GLN A 29 -39.73 -32.39 11.22
CA GLN A 29 -40.94 -31.81 10.61
C GLN A 29 -41.78 -32.87 9.92
N ALA A 30 -41.18 -33.86 9.26
CA ALA A 30 -41.91 -35.03 8.75
C ALA A 30 -42.61 -35.79 9.85
N ASP A 31 -41.88 -36.07 10.96
CA ASP A 31 -42.42 -36.76 12.10
C ASP A 31 -43.61 -36.03 12.78
N ILE A 32 -43.57 -34.69 12.87
CA ILE A 32 -44.71 -33.91 13.38
C ILE A 32 -45.96 -34.09 12.49
N ILE A 33 -45.77 -34.10 11.18
CA ILE A 33 -46.88 -34.25 10.22
C ILE A 33 -47.43 -35.67 10.28
N ASP A 34 -46.57 -36.69 10.18
CA ASP A 34 -46.99 -38.09 10.03
C ASP A 34 -47.47 -38.70 11.35
N LYS A 35 -46.80 -38.42 12.49
CA LYS A 35 -47.12 -39.01 13.82
C LYS A 35 -48.00 -38.13 14.68
N GLY A 36 -48.13 -36.82 14.36
CA GLY A 36 -48.94 -35.87 15.08
C GLY A 36 -50.18 -35.46 14.35
N VAL A 37 -50.02 -34.68 13.26
CA VAL A 37 -51.12 -34.04 12.55
C VAL A 37 -52.01 -35.07 11.84
N ALA A 38 -51.40 -36.01 11.09
CA ALA A 38 -52.15 -36.99 10.31
C ALA A 38 -52.96 -37.99 11.19
N ILE A 39 -52.51 -38.23 12.41
CA ILE A 39 -53.17 -39.15 13.38
C ILE A 39 -54.05 -38.39 14.38
N GLY A 40 -53.83 -37.07 14.52
CA GLY A 40 -54.54 -36.24 15.50
C GLY A 40 -53.96 -36.31 16.93
N ASP A 41 -52.73 -36.82 17.10
CA ASP A 41 -52.05 -36.94 18.39
C ASP A 41 -51.41 -35.62 18.80
N GLN A 42 -52.10 -34.83 19.62
CA GLN A 42 -51.63 -33.56 20.17
C GLN A 42 -50.38 -33.76 21.05
N GLY A 43 -50.27 -34.87 21.77
CA GLY A 43 -49.10 -35.18 22.62
C GLY A 43 -47.83 -35.35 21.79
N ALA A 44 -47.93 -36.02 20.65
CA ALA A 44 -46.81 -36.16 19.69
C ALA A 44 -46.40 -34.80 19.13
N ILE A 45 -47.37 -33.94 18.77
CA ILE A 45 -47.06 -32.59 18.26
C ILE A 45 -46.26 -31.77 19.27
N TYR A 46 -46.69 -31.72 20.52
CA TYR A 46 -45.96 -30.98 21.57
C TYR A 46 -44.56 -31.56 21.83
N ARG A 47 -44.45 -32.86 21.95
CA ARG A 47 -43.16 -33.52 22.21
C ARG A 47 -42.16 -33.26 21.08
N ILE A 48 -42.55 -33.46 19.81
CA ILE A 48 -41.65 -33.25 18.67
C ILE A 48 -41.41 -31.74 18.46
N GLY A 49 -42.39 -30.88 18.74
CA GLY A 49 -42.21 -29.42 18.69
C GLY A 49 -41.15 -28.94 19.69
N TRP A 50 -41.16 -29.46 20.92
CA TRP A 50 -40.08 -29.19 21.90
C TRP A 50 -38.73 -29.70 21.45
N GLN A 51 -38.66 -30.88 20.81
CA GLN A 51 -37.42 -31.42 20.24
C GLN A 51 -36.88 -30.53 19.15
N MET A 52 -37.76 -30.06 18.23
CA MET A 52 -37.37 -29.09 17.17
C MET A 52 -36.82 -27.80 17.76
N MET A 53 -37.46 -27.28 18.81
CA MET A 53 -37.00 -26.07 19.48
C MET A 53 -35.61 -26.27 20.12
N GLY A 54 -35.38 -27.42 20.78
CA GLY A 54 -34.09 -27.79 21.34
C GLY A 54 -33.00 -27.94 20.28
N VAL A 55 -33.31 -28.62 19.15
CA VAL A 55 -32.38 -28.76 18.02
C VAL A 55 -32.04 -27.44 17.41
N THR A 56 -33.03 -26.55 17.20
CA THR A 56 -32.81 -25.21 16.67
C THR A 56 -31.96 -24.36 17.62
N ALA A 57 -32.21 -24.41 18.94
CA ALA A 57 -31.40 -23.69 19.91
C ALA A 57 -29.93 -24.17 19.89
N LEU A 58 -29.71 -25.49 19.83
CA LEU A 58 -28.39 -26.09 19.73
C LEU A 58 -27.68 -25.70 18.42
N GLN A 59 -28.44 -25.68 17.29
CA GLN A 59 -27.95 -25.21 16.01
C GLN A 59 -27.49 -23.76 16.05
N ILE A 60 -28.26 -22.88 16.69
CA ILE A 60 -27.90 -21.45 16.86
C ILE A 60 -26.60 -21.32 17.67
N VAL A 61 -26.49 -22.04 18.81
CA VAL A 61 -25.27 -22.02 19.61
C VAL A 61 -24.07 -22.52 18.82
N ALA A 62 -24.23 -23.65 18.11
CA ALA A 62 -23.15 -24.18 17.25
C ALA A 62 -22.73 -23.20 16.17
N ASN A 63 -23.68 -22.53 15.53
CA ASN A 63 -23.40 -21.50 14.52
C ASN A 63 -22.65 -20.30 15.10
N ILE A 64 -23.08 -19.78 16.26
CA ILE A 64 -22.43 -18.65 16.94
C ILE A 64 -20.95 -19.00 17.23
N VAL A 65 -20.69 -20.19 17.78
CA VAL A 65 -19.33 -20.65 18.09
C VAL A 65 -18.50 -20.79 16.81
N ALA A 66 -19.07 -21.39 15.75
CA ALA A 66 -18.39 -21.55 14.47
C ALA A 66 -18.02 -20.20 13.84
N VAL A 67 -18.98 -19.26 13.77
CA VAL A 67 -18.74 -17.89 13.24
C VAL A 67 -17.69 -17.16 14.08
N TYR A 68 -17.76 -17.26 15.41
CA TYR A 68 -16.78 -16.63 16.30
C TYR A 68 -15.35 -17.10 16.00
N TYR A 69 -15.12 -18.42 15.90
CA TYR A 69 -13.79 -18.94 15.63
C TYR A 69 -13.34 -18.67 14.19
N ALA A 70 -14.23 -18.74 13.20
CA ALA A 70 -13.93 -18.37 11.83
C ALA A 70 -13.47 -16.92 11.72
N THR A 71 -14.22 -16.00 12.33
CA THR A 71 -13.89 -14.57 12.35
C THR A 71 -12.57 -14.32 13.10
N ARG A 72 -12.40 -14.93 14.28
CA ARG A 72 -11.20 -14.77 15.10
C ARG A 72 -9.93 -15.21 14.34
N LEU A 73 -9.98 -16.35 13.66
CA LEU A 73 -8.88 -16.88 12.85
C LEU A 73 -8.56 -15.94 11.67
N ALA A 74 -9.57 -15.50 10.94
CA ALA A 74 -9.39 -14.61 9.80
C ALA A 74 -8.83 -13.24 10.22
N MET A 75 -9.35 -12.65 11.31
CA MET A 75 -8.86 -11.36 11.82
C MET A 75 -7.42 -11.47 12.35
N ARG A 76 -7.09 -12.58 13.02
CA ARG A 76 -5.72 -12.83 13.50
C ARG A 76 -4.73 -12.98 12.36
N MET A 77 -5.09 -13.72 11.30
CA MET A 77 -4.28 -13.84 10.10
C MET A 77 -3.99 -12.45 9.47
N GLY A 78 -5.03 -11.62 9.36
CA GLY A 78 -4.84 -10.28 8.79
C GLY A 78 -4.01 -9.35 9.68
N TYR A 79 -4.08 -9.51 11.01
CA TYR A 79 -3.20 -8.79 11.94
C TYR A 79 -1.72 -9.19 11.73
N GLU A 80 -1.44 -10.50 11.64
CA GLU A 80 -0.08 -11.01 11.40
C GLU A 80 0.46 -10.58 10.04
N LEU A 81 -0.35 -10.70 8.98
CA LEU A 81 0.05 -10.26 7.64
C LEU A 81 0.39 -8.76 7.59
N ARG A 82 -0.42 -7.90 8.23
CA ARG A 82 -0.12 -6.46 8.28
C ARG A 82 1.16 -6.16 9.03
N ARG A 83 1.38 -6.82 10.17
CA ARG A 83 2.62 -6.69 10.94
C ARG A 83 3.83 -7.12 10.12
N ASP A 84 3.75 -8.28 9.48
CA ASP A 84 4.86 -8.85 8.73
C ASP A 84 5.16 -8.03 7.46
N LEU A 85 4.11 -7.55 6.77
CA LEU A 85 4.26 -6.61 5.64
C LEU A 85 4.90 -5.28 6.07
N PHE A 86 4.46 -4.71 7.19
CA PHE A 86 5.01 -3.46 7.70
C PHE A 86 6.49 -3.63 8.05
N SER A 87 6.83 -4.70 8.76
CA SER A 87 8.22 -5.02 9.11
C SER A 87 9.09 -5.26 7.87
N ALA A 88 8.55 -5.93 6.83
CA ALA A 88 9.27 -6.11 5.57
C ALA A 88 9.54 -4.77 4.86
N VAL A 89 8.53 -3.89 4.80
CA VAL A 89 8.64 -2.57 4.16
C VAL A 89 9.62 -1.65 4.92
N GLU A 90 9.66 -1.73 6.26
CA GLU A 90 10.66 -0.97 7.05
C GLU A 90 12.10 -1.40 6.75
N GLY A 91 12.32 -2.65 6.38
CA GLY A 91 13.63 -3.17 5.98
C GLY A 91 13.99 -2.95 4.50
N PHE A 92 13.13 -2.32 3.71
CA PHE A 92 13.39 -2.08 2.29
C PHE A 92 14.37 -0.94 2.06
N SER A 93 15.21 -1.10 1.05
CA SER A 93 16.00 0.00 0.49
C SER A 93 15.11 0.91 -0.37
N LEU A 94 15.68 2.04 -0.81
CA LEU A 94 14.95 2.96 -1.69
C LEU A 94 14.55 2.29 -3.02
N ASN A 95 15.35 1.32 -3.51
CA ASN A 95 15.07 0.56 -4.72
C ASN A 95 13.76 -0.24 -4.63
N GLU A 96 13.55 -1.00 -3.56
CA GLU A 96 12.31 -1.77 -3.36
C GLU A 96 11.10 -0.83 -3.21
N ILE A 97 11.27 0.31 -2.50
CA ILE A 97 10.21 1.29 -2.33
C ILE A 97 9.81 1.92 -3.68
N GLU A 98 10.78 2.24 -4.54
CA GLU A 98 10.51 2.76 -5.90
C GLU A 98 9.90 1.68 -6.80
N ARG A 99 10.40 0.44 -6.76
CA ARG A 99 9.89 -0.72 -7.52
C ARG A 99 8.43 -1.02 -7.20
N PHE A 100 8.06 -1.08 -5.93
CA PHE A 100 6.68 -1.39 -5.53
C PHE A 100 5.76 -0.16 -5.57
N SER A 101 6.29 1.03 -5.44
CA SER A 101 5.63 2.31 -5.19
C SER A 101 4.87 2.38 -3.85
N ALA A 102 4.90 3.53 -3.19
CA ALA A 102 4.23 3.73 -1.89
C ALA A 102 2.72 3.47 -1.96
N GLY A 103 2.05 3.90 -3.03
CA GLY A 103 0.61 3.66 -3.22
C GLY A 103 0.24 2.18 -3.33
N SER A 104 1.10 1.38 -4.01
CA SER A 104 0.91 -0.06 -4.10
C SER A 104 1.15 -0.77 -2.76
N LEU A 105 2.18 -0.38 -2.00
CA LEU A 105 2.47 -0.93 -0.67
C LEU A 105 1.32 -0.66 0.31
N ILE A 106 0.76 0.55 0.30
CA ILE A 106 -0.42 0.90 1.09
C ILE A 106 -1.61 0.01 0.70
N THR A 107 -1.88 -0.15 -0.59
CA THR A 107 -2.99 -0.99 -1.07
C THR A 107 -2.82 -2.46 -0.66
N ARG A 108 -1.59 -3.00 -0.73
CA ARG A 108 -1.27 -4.37 -0.32
C ARG A 108 -1.46 -4.57 1.18
N THR A 109 -1.05 -3.61 2.00
CA THR A 109 -1.18 -3.67 3.47
C THR A 109 -2.63 -3.49 3.95
N THR A 110 -3.45 -2.74 3.21
CA THR A 110 -4.85 -2.46 3.57
C THR A 110 -5.82 -3.36 2.82
N ASN A 111 -6.07 -3.07 1.54
CA ASN A 111 -7.14 -3.70 0.76
C ASN A 111 -6.87 -5.18 0.45
N ASP A 112 -5.64 -5.54 0.06
CA ASP A 112 -5.31 -6.93 -0.27
C ASP A 112 -5.37 -7.82 0.98
N VAL A 113 -4.88 -7.34 2.12
CA VAL A 113 -5.01 -8.06 3.41
C VAL A 113 -6.49 -8.19 3.82
N GLN A 114 -7.29 -7.13 3.67
CA GLN A 114 -8.74 -7.18 3.95
C GLN A 114 -9.45 -8.19 3.05
N GLN A 115 -9.12 -8.24 1.76
CA GLN A 115 -9.66 -9.21 0.82
C GLN A 115 -9.34 -10.64 1.25
N LEU A 116 -8.10 -10.91 1.68
CA LEU A 116 -7.71 -12.22 2.22
C LEU A 116 -8.45 -12.56 3.50
N GLN A 117 -8.60 -11.62 4.44
CA GLN A 117 -9.35 -11.82 5.68
C GLN A 117 -10.80 -12.26 5.40
N MET A 118 -11.50 -11.50 4.54
CA MET A 118 -12.91 -11.78 4.23
C MET A 118 -13.06 -13.10 3.49
N THR A 119 -12.18 -13.38 2.50
CA THR A 119 -12.22 -14.66 1.78
C THR A 119 -11.87 -15.82 2.69
N THR A 120 -10.89 -15.70 3.58
CA THR A 120 -10.53 -16.75 4.54
C THR A 120 -11.69 -17.05 5.48
N MET A 121 -12.34 -16.02 6.04
CA MET A 121 -13.51 -16.19 6.90
C MET A 121 -14.62 -16.97 6.19
N GLN A 122 -14.96 -16.55 4.96
CA GLN A 122 -16.02 -17.21 4.18
C GLN A 122 -15.63 -18.62 3.75
N THR A 123 -14.38 -18.83 3.35
CA THR A 123 -13.87 -20.15 2.97
C THR A 123 -13.95 -21.11 4.16
N LEU A 124 -13.54 -20.69 5.37
CA LEU A 124 -13.64 -21.52 6.57
C LEU A 124 -15.08 -21.91 6.90
N MET A 125 -16.04 -21.06 6.59
CA MET A 125 -17.46 -21.36 6.81
C MET A 125 -18.04 -22.26 5.69
N ILE A 126 -17.78 -21.95 4.42
CA ILE A 126 -18.42 -22.60 3.27
C ILE A 126 -17.79 -23.95 2.94
N ILE A 127 -16.46 -24.09 3.08
CA ILE A 127 -15.70 -25.27 2.62
C ILE A 127 -16.18 -26.59 3.22
N LEU A 128 -16.69 -26.54 4.46
CA LEU A 128 -17.24 -27.70 5.14
C LEU A 128 -18.76 -27.78 5.00
N GLN A 129 -19.44 -26.63 5.06
CA GLN A 129 -20.90 -26.57 5.04
C GLN A 129 -21.47 -27.03 3.70
N ALA A 130 -20.95 -26.55 2.57
CA ALA A 130 -21.47 -26.88 1.26
C ALA A 130 -21.41 -28.39 0.93
N PRO A 131 -20.26 -29.10 1.08
CA PRO A 131 -20.21 -30.55 0.86
C PRO A 131 -21.13 -31.34 1.78
N VAL A 132 -21.21 -30.97 3.07
CA VAL A 132 -22.08 -31.67 4.03
C VAL A 132 -23.55 -31.45 3.69
N MET A 133 -23.95 -30.25 3.26
CA MET A 133 -25.32 -29.99 2.77
C MET A 133 -25.65 -30.78 1.51
N LEU A 134 -24.73 -30.83 0.52
CA LEU A 134 -24.94 -31.56 -0.73
C LEU A 134 -25.04 -33.07 -0.50
N VAL A 135 -24.03 -33.66 0.15
CA VAL A 135 -23.96 -35.11 0.36
C VAL A 135 -25.00 -35.54 1.39
N GLY A 136 -25.06 -34.83 2.54
CA GLY A 136 -26.01 -35.14 3.61
C GLY A 136 -27.47 -34.97 3.18
N GLY A 137 -27.76 -33.86 2.45
CA GLY A 137 -29.09 -33.65 1.87
C GLY A 137 -29.50 -34.75 0.91
N LEU A 138 -28.59 -35.18 0.00
CA LEU A 138 -28.85 -36.27 -0.96
C LEU A 138 -29.06 -37.62 -0.22
N VAL A 139 -28.22 -37.95 0.76
CA VAL A 139 -28.35 -39.19 1.54
C VAL A 139 -29.68 -39.22 2.30
N LEU A 140 -30.08 -38.11 2.90
CA LEU A 140 -31.33 -38.02 3.66
C LEU A 140 -32.54 -37.99 2.71
N ALA A 141 -32.49 -37.38 1.55
CA ALA A 141 -33.53 -37.48 0.54
C ALA A 141 -33.72 -38.93 0.04
N LEU A 142 -32.61 -39.68 -0.20
CA LEU A 142 -32.64 -41.09 -0.54
C LEU A 142 -33.30 -41.96 0.55
N ARG A 143 -33.12 -41.61 1.83
CA ARG A 143 -33.75 -42.32 2.95
C ARG A 143 -35.24 -42.05 3.07
N GLN A 144 -35.71 -40.87 2.62
CA GLN A 144 -37.14 -40.54 2.63
C GLN A 144 -37.90 -41.30 1.55
N ASP A 145 -37.44 -41.22 0.30
CA ASP A 145 -38.01 -41.99 -0.80
C ASP A 145 -36.98 -42.18 -1.93
N GLY A 146 -36.48 -43.37 -2.13
CA GLY A 146 -35.51 -43.71 -3.17
C GLY A 146 -36.00 -43.43 -4.59
N PRO A 147 -37.21 -43.89 -4.99
CA PRO A 147 -37.77 -43.60 -6.30
C PRO A 147 -37.96 -42.11 -6.61
N LEU A 148 -38.39 -41.31 -5.62
CA LEU A 148 -38.55 -39.86 -5.83
C LEU A 148 -37.18 -39.15 -5.94
N THR A 149 -36.13 -39.70 -5.36
CA THR A 149 -34.76 -39.13 -5.43
C THR A 149 -34.21 -39.12 -6.86
N TRP A 150 -34.69 -39.98 -7.79
CA TRP A 150 -34.35 -39.90 -9.21
C TRP A 150 -34.74 -38.55 -9.82
N SER A 151 -35.78 -37.88 -9.27
CA SER A 151 -36.11 -36.53 -9.74
C SER A 151 -34.98 -35.54 -9.48
N LEU A 152 -34.21 -35.67 -8.37
CA LEU A 152 -33.04 -34.84 -8.06
C LEU A 152 -31.91 -35.04 -9.06
N ALA A 153 -31.75 -36.27 -9.60
CA ALA A 153 -30.75 -36.58 -10.60
C ALA A 153 -31.03 -35.86 -11.95
N VAL A 154 -32.26 -35.40 -12.17
CA VAL A 154 -32.63 -34.55 -13.32
C VAL A 154 -32.60 -33.07 -12.94
N ILE A 155 -33.16 -32.72 -11.82
CA ILE A 155 -33.30 -31.31 -11.36
C ILE A 155 -31.94 -30.66 -11.14
N ILE A 156 -31.01 -31.30 -10.43
CA ILE A 156 -29.69 -30.75 -10.08
C ILE A 156 -28.87 -30.44 -11.34
N PRO A 157 -28.69 -31.39 -12.32
CA PRO A 157 -27.99 -31.08 -13.56
C PRO A 157 -28.63 -29.94 -14.37
N VAL A 158 -29.97 -29.88 -14.45
CA VAL A 158 -30.67 -28.80 -15.15
C VAL A 158 -30.34 -27.45 -14.54
N ILE A 159 -30.41 -27.30 -13.21
CA ILE A 159 -30.06 -26.06 -12.51
C ILE A 159 -28.58 -25.73 -12.70
N LEU A 160 -27.68 -26.72 -12.63
CA LEU A 160 -26.25 -26.55 -12.88
C LEU A 160 -25.96 -26.02 -14.28
N VAL A 161 -26.61 -26.58 -15.30
CA VAL A 161 -26.44 -26.13 -16.69
C VAL A 161 -26.91 -24.69 -16.86
N ILE A 162 -28.06 -24.35 -16.28
CA ILE A 162 -28.60 -22.98 -16.31
C ILE A 162 -27.63 -22.01 -15.61
N ALA A 163 -27.18 -22.35 -14.40
CA ALA A 163 -26.24 -21.54 -13.64
C ALA A 163 -24.91 -21.37 -14.41
N PHE A 164 -24.38 -22.44 -14.99
CA PHE A 164 -23.17 -22.41 -15.81
C PHE A 164 -23.31 -21.49 -17.03
N PHE A 165 -24.43 -21.57 -17.73
CA PHE A 165 -24.69 -20.75 -18.92
C PHE A 165 -24.79 -19.26 -18.57
N LEU A 166 -25.47 -18.93 -17.45
CA LEU A 166 -25.60 -17.57 -16.96
C LEU A 166 -24.23 -17.02 -16.50
N LEU A 167 -23.49 -17.78 -15.70
CA LEU A 167 -22.16 -17.37 -15.21
C LEU A 167 -21.17 -17.16 -16.37
N ARG A 168 -21.23 -18.03 -17.39
CA ARG A 168 -20.38 -17.91 -18.59
C ARG A 168 -20.65 -16.62 -19.37
N GLN A 169 -21.92 -16.19 -19.47
CA GLN A 169 -22.29 -14.94 -20.12
C GLN A 169 -21.93 -13.70 -19.27
N MET A 170 -21.97 -13.82 -17.95
CA MET A 170 -21.66 -12.72 -17.04
C MET A 170 -20.17 -12.36 -17.03
N GLY A 171 -19.27 -13.33 -17.17
CA GLY A 171 -17.82 -13.11 -17.10
C GLY A 171 -17.32 -12.00 -18.03
N PRO A 172 -17.57 -12.08 -19.36
CA PRO A 172 -17.16 -11.04 -20.31
C PRO A 172 -17.79 -9.66 -20.02
N LEU A 173 -19.04 -9.63 -19.53
CA LEU A 173 -19.73 -8.38 -19.18
C LEU A 173 -19.10 -7.71 -17.97
N PHE A 174 -18.71 -8.47 -16.94
CA PHE A 174 -17.99 -7.92 -15.79
C PHE A 174 -16.62 -7.37 -16.19
N THR A 175 -15.87 -8.08 -17.04
CA THR A 175 -14.59 -7.58 -17.55
C THR A 175 -14.78 -6.28 -18.34
N ARG A 176 -15.78 -6.23 -19.21
CA ARG A 176 -16.10 -5.02 -19.98
C ARG A 176 -16.53 -3.87 -19.07
N MET A 177 -17.36 -4.13 -18.06
CA MET A 177 -17.76 -3.15 -17.05
C MET A 177 -16.54 -2.58 -16.33
N GLN A 178 -15.62 -3.43 -15.89
CA GLN A 178 -14.40 -2.98 -15.21
C GLN A 178 -13.55 -2.07 -16.10
N ASN A 179 -13.32 -2.47 -17.36
CA ASN A 179 -12.55 -1.67 -18.31
C ASN A 179 -13.19 -0.28 -18.58
N MET A 180 -14.53 -0.21 -18.62
CA MET A 180 -15.24 1.06 -18.80
C MET A 180 -15.14 1.93 -17.55
N LEU A 181 -15.28 1.36 -16.35
CA LEU A 181 -15.07 2.08 -15.08
C LEU A 181 -13.63 2.60 -14.95
N ASP A 182 -12.64 1.81 -15.33
CA ASP A 182 -11.24 2.23 -15.32
C ASP A 182 -10.99 3.40 -16.29
N SER A 183 -11.69 3.41 -17.44
CA SER A 183 -11.62 4.50 -18.41
C SER A 183 -12.23 5.79 -17.86
N VAL A 184 -13.38 5.72 -17.18
CA VAL A 184 -13.99 6.87 -16.49
C VAL A 184 -13.08 7.37 -15.36
N ASN A 185 -12.54 6.48 -14.53
CA ASN A 185 -11.63 6.86 -13.45
C ASN A 185 -10.35 7.55 -13.96
N ARG A 186 -9.81 7.10 -15.08
CA ARG A 186 -8.67 7.72 -15.75
C ARG A 186 -9.03 9.12 -16.24
N LEU A 187 -10.18 9.27 -16.89
CA LEU A 187 -10.67 10.55 -17.42
C LEU A 187 -10.91 11.55 -16.29
N VAL A 188 -11.54 11.13 -15.20
CA VAL A 188 -11.78 12.00 -14.03
C VAL A 188 -10.46 12.44 -13.40
N ARG A 189 -9.48 11.54 -13.25
CA ARG A 189 -8.15 11.93 -12.75
C ARG A 189 -7.46 12.91 -13.67
N GLU A 190 -7.51 12.71 -14.99
CA GLU A 190 -6.97 13.61 -15.99
C GLU A 190 -7.62 15.02 -15.90
N GLN A 191 -8.94 15.07 -15.78
CA GLN A 191 -9.68 16.34 -15.64
C GLN A 191 -9.39 17.06 -14.32
N ILE A 192 -9.33 16.35 -13.18
CA ILE A 192 -9.01 16.95 -11.88
C ILE A 192 -7.59 17.50 -11.88
N SER A 193 -6.61 16.74 -12.36
CA SER A 193 -5.22 17.20 -12.42
C SER A 193 -5.01 18.31 -13.45
N GLY A 194 -5.74 18.26 -14.58
CA GLY A 194 -5.67 19.22 -15.69
C GLY A 194 -6.64 20.40 -15.58
N VAL A 195 -7.39 20.56 -14.47
CA VAL A 195 -8.47 21.57 -14.38
C VAL A 195 -8.03 23.00 -14.70
N ARG A 196 -6.79 23.37 -14.34
CA ARG A 196 -6.23 24.69 -14.63
C ARG A 196 -6.04 24.89 -16.15
N VAL A 197 -5.59 23.85 -16.84
CA VAL A 197 -5.39 23.87 -18.30
C VAL A 197 -6.74 23.93 -19.01
N ILE A 198 -7.69 23.08 -18.60
CA ILE A 198 -9.06 23.04 -19.16
C ILE A 198 -9.71 24.44 -19.08
N ARG A 199 -9.61 25.11 -17.92
CA ARG A 199 -10.14 26.46 -17.71
C ARG A 199 -9.37 27.53 -18.49
N ALA A 200 -8.03 27.46 -18.51
CA ALA A 200 -7.21 28.42 -19.24
C ALA A 200 -7.50 28.42 -20.76
N PHE A 201 -7.83 27.25 -21.32
CA PHE A 201 -8.14 27.08 -22.73
C PHE A 201 -9.66 27.02 -23.04
N VAL A 202 -10.53 27.26 -22.04
CA VAL A 202 -12.00 27.28 -22.18
C VAL A 202 -12.54 26.00 -22.84
N ARG A 203 -12.04 24.83 -22.38
CA ARG A 203 -12.38 23.52 -22.96
C ARG A 203 -13.39 22.70 -22.14
N GLU A 204 -14.09 23.31 -21.19
CA GLU A 204 -15.04 22.63 -20.29
C GLU A 204 -16.12 21.88 -21.07
N LYS A 205 -16.67 22.48 -22.14
CA LYS A 205 -17.70 21.83 -22.98
C LYS A 205 -17.19 20.59 -23.68
N THR A 206 -15.95 20.63 -24.19
CA THR A 206 -15.32 19.49 -24.87
C THR A 206 -15.09 18.34 -23.89
N GLU A 207 -14.58 18.66 -22.71
CA GLU A 207 -14.32 17.66 -21.68
C GLU A 207 -15.63 17.09 -21.07
N ALA A 208 -16.67 17.92 -20.91
CA ALA A 208 -17.99 17.44 -20.52
C ALA A 208 -18.56 16.43 -21.53
N GLN A 209 -18.46 16.71 -22.84
CA GLN A 209 -18.89 15.77 -23.88
C GLN A 209 -18.08 14.47 -23.88
N ARG A 210 -16.77 14.54 -23.62
CA ARG A 210 -15.90 13.38 -23.50
C ARG A 210 -16.28 12.52 -22.30
N PHE A 211 -16.61 13.17 -21.17
CA PHE A 211 -17.09 12.49 -19.97
C PHE A 211 -18.48 11.86 -20.21
N ASP A 212 -19.41 12.59 -20.80
CA ASP A 212 -20.76 12.09 -21.08
C ASP A 212 -20.75 10.85 -21.97
N LYS A 213 -19.87 10.82 -22.98
CA LYS A 213 -19.68 9.63 -23.82
C LYS A 213 -19.18 8.45 -23.01
N ALA A 214 -18.11 8.62 -22.22
CA ALA A 214 -17.57 7.55 -21.38
C ALA A 214 -18.60 7.07 -20.32
N ASN A 215 -19.35 7.99 -19.72
CA ASN A 215 -20.41 7.70 -18.77
C ASN A 215 -21.56 6.92 -19.41
N LYS A 216 -21.93 7.26 -20.66
CA LYS A 216 -22.94 6.52 -21.43
C LYS A 216 -22.48 5.10 -21.74
N ASP A 217 -21.23 4.91 -22.12
CA ASP A 217 -20.65 3.59 -22.37
C ASP A 217 -20.71 2.71 -21.11
N VAL A 218 -20.39 3.28 -19.92
CA VAL A 218 -20.57 2.62 -18.62
C VAL A 218 -22.04 2.29 -18.35
N TYR A 219 -22.95 3.24 -18.58
CA TYR A 219 -24.38 3.05 -18.40
C TYR A 219 -24.92 1.88 -19.24
N ASP A 220 -24.58 1.83 -20.53
CA ASP A 220 -25.05 0.78 -21.45
C ASP A 220 -24.56 -0.62 -21.03
N VAL A 221 -23.30 -0.73 -20.55
CA VAL A 221 -22.76 -1.97 -20.02
C VAL A 221 -23.41 -2.35 -18.68
N LEU A 222 -23.61 -1.38 -17.78
CA LEU A 222 -24.30 -1.62 -16.50
C LEU A 222 -25.74 -2.08 -16.69
N ILE A 223 -26.49 -1.47 -17.62
CA ILE A 223 -27.84 -1.91 -17.97
C ILE A 223 -27.84 -3.33 -18.54
N SER A 224 -26.90 -3.64 -19.42
CA SER A 224 -26.78 -4.99 -20.02
C SER A 224 -26.47 -6.04 -18.94
N THR A 225 -25.52 -5.73 -18.05
CA THR A 225 -25.16 -6.57 -16.90
C THR A 225 -26.31 -6.70 -15.92
N GLY A 226 -26.98 -5.56 -15.61
CA GLY A 226 -28.15 -5.51 -14.72
C GLY A 226 -29.34 -6.34 -15.23
N ARG A 227 -29.62 -6.30 -16.54
CA ARG A 227 -30.67 -7.12 -17.15
C ARG A 227 -30.39 -8.61 -16.97
N LEU A 228 -29.15 -9.03 -17.20
CA LEU A 228 -28.77 -10.44 -17.03
C LEU A 228 -28.83 -10.85 -15.55
N MET A 229 -28.35 -10.00 -14.65
CA MET A 229 -28.43 -10.21 -13.20
C MET A 229 -29.87 -10.26 -12.70
N SER A 230 -30.74 -9.38 -13.18
CA SER A 230 -32.15 -9.36 -12.79
C SER A 230 -32.94 -10.58 -13.25
N MET A 231 -32.49 -11.26 -14.31
CA MET A 231 -33.10 -12.53 -14.79
C MET A 231 -32.64 -13.75 -13.99
N LEU A 232 -31.45 -13.69 -13.36
CA LEU A 232 -30.86 -14.85 -12.69
C LEU A 232 -31.74 -15.36 -11.54
N VAL A 233 -32.13 -14.48 -10.62
CA VAL A 233 -32.94 -14.87 -9.46
C VAL A 233 -34.34 -15.37 -9.87
N PRO A 234 -35.11 -14.66 -10.71
CA PRO A 234 -36.43 -15.17 -11.18
C PRO A 234 -36.34 -16.49 -11.92
N LEU A 235 -35.33 -16.68 -12.75
CA LEU A 235 -35.15 -17.96 -13.44
C LEU A 235 -34.84 -19.12 -12.48
N LEU A 236 -33.96 -18.90 -11.51
CA LEU A 236 -33.69 -19.91 -10.47
C LEU A 236 -34.97 -20.24 -9.68
N TRP A 237 -35.74 -19.23 -9.26
CA TRP A 237 -37.01 -19.41 -8.58
C TRP A 237 -38.07 -20.12 -9.46
N PHE A 238 -38.11 -19.80 -10.74
CA PHE A 238 -39.01 -20.48 -11.69
C PHE A 238 -38.70 -21.99 -11.77
N PHE A 239 -37.44 -22.36 -11.98
CA PHE A 239 -37.06 -23.78 -12.04
C PHE A 239 -37.20 -24.49 -10.69
N LEU A 240 -36.97 -23.78 -9.58
CA LEU A 240 -37.23 -24.30 -8.24
C LEU A 240 -38.72 -24.62 -8.05
N ASN A 241 -39.62 -23.69 -8.38
CA ASN A 241 -41.05 -23.91 -8.24
C ASN A 241 -41.55 -24.99 -9.21
N LEU A 242 -41.03 -25.03 -10.44
CA LEU A 242 -41.33 -26.10 -11.38
C LEU A 242 -40.87 -27.47 -10.83
N SER A 243 -39.71 -27.53 -10.20
CA SER A 243 -39.21 -28.74 -9.54
C SER A 243 -40.11 -29.13 -8.34
N ASN A 244 -40.55 -28.18 -7.55
CA ASN A 244 -41.49 -28.41 -6.43
C ASN A 244 -42.82 -28.97 -6.95
N ILE A 245 -43.38 -28.41 -8.05
CA ILE A 245 -44.61 -28.91 -8.68
C ILE A 245 -44.42 -30.35 -9.13
N ALA A 246 -43.31 -30.67 -9.81
CA ALA A 246 -43.00 -32.02 -10.25
C ALA A 246 -42.88 -32.97 -9.05
N ILE A 247 -42.15 -32.60 -7.99
CA ILE A 247 -42.00 -33.40 -6.77
C ILE A 247 -43.35 -33.62 -6.09
N MET A 248 -44.18 -32.56 -5.98
CA MET A 248 -45.55 -32.70 -5.42
C MET A 248 -46.42 -33.61 -6.26
N TRP A 249 -46.34 -33.52 -7.58
CA TRP A 249 -47.13 -34.39 -8.49
C TRP A 249 -46.72 -35.87 -8.37
N PHE A 250 -45.43 -36.17 -8.49
CA PHE A 250 -44.93 -37.55 -8.38
C PHE A 250 -45.05 -38.08 -6.96
N GLY A 251 -44.75 -37.25 -5.96
CA GLY A 251 -44.90 -37.59 -4.55
C GLY A 251 -46.36 -37.83 -4.16
N GLY A 252 -47.29 -37.01 -4.66
CA GLY A 252 -48.72 -37.23 -4.46
C GLY A 252 -49.21 -38.58 -4.99
N LYS A 253 -48.78 -38.97 -6.18
CA LYS A 253 -49.07 -40.33 -6.73
C LYS A 253 -48.49 -41.44 -5.87
N ARG A 254 -47.30 -41.21 -5.27
CA ARG A 254 -46.67 -42.16 -4.36
C ARG A 254 -47.41 -42.26 -3.02
N ILE A 255 -47.95 -41.16 -2.54
CA ILE A 255 -48.80 -41.14 -1.31
C ILE A 255 -50.12 -41.91 -1.59
N GLU A 256 -50.76 -41.63 -2.72
CA GLU A 256 -51.97 -42.33 -3.14
C GLU A 256 -51.79 -43.85 -3.21
N SER A 257 -50.63 -44.31 -3.73
CA SER A 257 -50.27 -45.70 -3.80
C SER A 257 -49.81 -46.33 -2.44
N GLY A 258 -49.78 -45.54 -1.38
CA GLY A 258 -49.32 -46.00 -0.06
C GLY A 258 -47.78 -46.16 0.06
N GLY A 259 -47.01 -45.73 -0.96
CA GLY A 259 -45.58 -45.89 -0.98
C GLY A 259 -44.79 -44.77 -0.27
N MET A 260 -45.47 -43.68 0.15
CA MET A 260 -44.83 -42.51 0.81
C MET A 260 -45.79 -41.86 1.79
N GLN A 261 -45.28 -41.31 2.89
CA GLN A 261 -46.06 -40.50 3.87
C GLN A 261 -46.03 -39.01 3.49
N ILE A 262 -47.01 -38.22 3.94
CA ILE A 262 -47.14 -36.79 3.66
C ILE A 262 -45.95 -35.99 4.21
N GLY A 263 -45.53 -36.31 5.43
CA GLY A 263 -44.39 -35.68 6.08
C GLY A 263 -43.07 -35.94 5.32
N ALA A 264 -42.92 -37.17 4.79
CA ALA A 264 -41.76 -37.53 3.99
C ALA A 264 -41.65 -36.69 2.72
N LEU A 265 -42.78 -36.39 2.04
CA LEU A 265 -42.82 -35.49 0.87
C LEU A 265 -42.37 -34.07 1.26
N GLN A 266 -42.85 -33.55 2.39
CA GLN A 266 -42.48 -32.24 2.88
C GLN A 266 -40.98 -32.14 3.25
N ALA A 267 -40.43 -33.18 3.91
CA ALA A 267 -39.01 -33.25 4.19
C ALA A 267 -38.17 -33.31 2.90
N PHE A 268 -38.62 -34.05 1.89
CA PHE A 268 -37.95 -34.17 0.61
C PHE A 268 -37.81 -32.80 -0.10
N ILE A 269 -38.88 -31.99 -0.09
CA ILE A 269 -38.86 -30.62 -0.64
C ILE A 269 -37.83 -29.76 0.10
N GLN A 270 -37.72 -29.88 1.44
CA GLN A 270 -36.74 -29.15 2.20
C GLN A 270 -35.31 -29.61 1.90
N TYR A 271 -35.08 -30.93 1.73
CA TYR A 271 -33.76 -31.43 1.32
C TYR A 271 -33.34 -30.89 -0.04
N LEU A 272 -34.28 -30.76 -1.00
CA LEU A 272 -33.99 -30.12 -2.27
C LEU A 272 -33.49 -28.66 -2.06
N MET A 273 -34.15 -27.89 -1.20
CA MET A 273 -33.76 -26.52 -0.88
C MET A 273 -32.38 -26.45 -0.22
N ILE A 274 -32.07 -27.38 0.69
CA ILE A 274 -30.76 -27.46 1.35
C ILE A 274 -29.66 -27.81 0.35
N ILE A 275 -29.89 -28.78 -0.53
CA ILE A 275 -28.95 -29.16 -1.59
C ILE A 275 -28.66 -27.98 -2.51
N LEU A 276 -29.70 -27.27 -2.94
CA LEU A 276 -29.54 -26.11 -3.81
C LEU A 276 -28.79 -24.95 -3.11
N SER A 277 -29.06 -24.71 -1.83
CA SER A 277 -28.32 -23.72 -1.03
C SER A 277 -26.84 -24.08 -0.95
N GLY A 278 -26.49 -25.34 -0.72
CA GLY A 278 -25.11 -25.83 -0.75
C GLY A 278 -24.44 -25.60 -2.12
N LEU A 279 -25.19 -25.82 -3.21
CA LEU A 279 -24.71 -25.60 -4.56
C LEU A 279 -24.42 -24.11 -4.85
N VAL A 280 -25.33 -23.21 -4.45
CA VAL A 280 -25.15 -21.76 -4.58
C VAL A 280 -23.94 -21.30 -3.78
N MET A 281 -23.76 -21.80 -2.55
CA MET A 281 -22.57 -21.50 -1.74
C MET A 281 -21.27 -21.91 -2.42
N ALA A 282 -21.23 -23.13 -2.99
CA ALA A 282 -20.07 -23.62 -3.72
C ALA A 282 -19.77 -22.75 -4.97
N ALA A 283 -20.81 -22.34 -5.70
CA ALA A 283 -20.67 -21.44 -6.84
C ALA A 283 -20.13 -20.04 -6.44
N MET A 284 -20.63 -19.47 -5.35
CA MET A 284 -20.13 -18.19 -4.83
C MET A 284 -18.64 -18.27 -4.45
N MET A 285 -18.21 -19.37 -3.85
CA MET A 285 -16.81 -19.58 -3.49
C MET A 285 -15.90 -19.58 -4.74
N SER A 286 -16.35 -20.16 -5.85
CA SER A 286 -15.61 -20.19 -7.11
C SER A 286 -15.34 -18.79 -7.70
N VAL A 287 -16.19 -17.80 -7.40
CA VAL A 287 -16.01 -16.40 -7.82
C VAL A 287 -15.06 -15.64 -6.89
N MET A 288 -15.05 -15.97 -5.59
CA MET A 288 -14.27 -15.24 -4.59
C MET A 288 -12.81 -15.68 -4.53
N LEU A 289 -12.55 -16.97 -4.71
CA LEU A 289 -11.21 -17.56 -4.58
C LEU A 289 -10.16 -16.95 -5.54
N PRO A 290 -10.45 -16.70 -6.83
CA PRO A 290 -9.47 -16.09 -7.74
C PRO A 290 -9.03 -14.68 -7.32
N ARG A 291 -9.92 -13.89 -6.73
CA ARG A 291 -9.56 -12.56 -6.22
C ARG A 291 -8.59 -12.65 -5.05
N ALA A 292 -8.84 -13.55 -4.13
CA ALA A 292 -7.96 -13.79 -2.99
C ALA A 292 -6.59 -14.30 -3.41
N THR A 293 -6.52 -15.17 -4.45
CA THR A 293 -5.24 -15.66 -4.98
C THR A 293 -4.39 -14.54 -5.56
N VAL A 294 -4.99 -13.57 -6.26
CA VAL A 294 -4.27 -12.39 -6.77
C VAL A 294 -3.75 -11.54 -5.62
N SER A 295 -4.58 -11.24 -4.61
CA SER A 295 -4.14 -10.48 -3.43
C SER A 295 -3.05 -11.22 -2.65
N ALA A 296 -3.16 -12.55 -2.49
CA ALA A 296 -2.14 -13.38 -1.86
C ALA A 296 -0.80 -13.31 -2.61
N LYS A 297 -0.82 -13.40 -3.94
CA LYS A 297 0.39 -13.28 -4.76
C LYS A 297 1.07 -11.93 -4.58
N ARG A 298 0.29 -10.83 -4.61
CA ARG A 298 0.83 -9.47 -4.41
C ARG A 298 1.42 -9.26 -3.03
N ILE A 299 0.82 -9.83 -2.00
CA ILE A 299 1.35 -9.79 -0.62
C ILE A 299 2.65 -10.60 -0.55
N ASN A 300 2.66 -11.80 -1.12
CA ASN A 300 3.83 -12.68 -1.10
C ASN A 300 5.03 -12.07 -1.84
N GLU A 301 4.82 -11.36 -2.94
CA GLU A 301 5.85 -10.60 -3.64
C GLU A 301 6.58 -9.60 -2.73
N VAL A 302 5.88 -8.97 -1.77
CA VAL A 302 6.48 -8.05 -0.80
C VAL A 302 7.20 -8.80 0.32
N LEU A 303 6.59 -9.87 0.84
CA LEU A 303 7.17 -10.66 1.93
C LEU A 303 8.41 -11.46 1.51
N GLU A 304 8.50 -11.85 0.24
CA GLU A 304 9.65 -12.56 -0.32
C GLU A 304 10.74 -11.61 -0.87
N ALA A 305 10.42 -10.32 -1.03
CA ALA A 305 11.41 -9.36 -1.47
C ALA A 305 12.48 -9.16 -0.37
N THR A 306 13.71 -9.32 -0.78
CA THR A 306 14.88 -9.04 0.06
C THR A 306 15.44 -7.68 -0.30
N SER A 307 15.78 -6.87 0.71
CA SER A 307 16.48 -5.60 0.47
C SER A 307 17.84 -5.87 -0.20
N GLU A 308 18.18 -5.08 -1.21
CA GLU A 308 19.51 -5.13 -1.84
C GLU A 308 20.60 -4.68 -0.87
N ILE A 309 20.26 -3.73 0.04
CA ILE A 309 21.20 -3.24 1.05
C ILE A 309 21.05 -4.09 2.31
N GLN A 310 22.05 -4.95 2.53
CA GLN A 310 22.12 -5.81 3.71
C GLN A 310 23.33 -5.46 4.55
N ALA A 311 23.21 -5.69 5.86
CA ALA A 311 24.34 -5.66 6.75
C ALA A 311 25.28 -6.86 6.42
N PRO A 312 26.59 -6.66 6.33
CA PRO A 312 27.53 -7.77 6.18
C PRO A 312 27.54 -8.65 7.44
N GLU A 313 27.97 -9.92 7.30
CA GLU A 313 28.03 -10.86 8.45
C GLU A 313 28.92 -10.33 9.59
N ASN A 314 29.99 -9.62 9.25
CA ASN A 314 30.92 -9.01 10.21
C ASN A 314 31.06 -7.52 9.89
N PRO A 315 30.13 -6.66 10.33
CA PRO A 315 30.14 -5.25 9.99
C PRO A 315 31.32 -4.51 10.64
N TYR A 316 31.98 -3.67 9.83
CA TYR A 316 32.99 -2.75 10.33
C TYR A 316 32.34 -1.69 11.23
N ARG A 317 32.94 -1.48 12.40
CA ARG A 317 32.50 -0.50 13.41
C ARG A 317 33.65 0.44 13.76
N PRO A 318 33.67 1.67 13.25
CA PRO A 318 34.74 2.60 13.53
C PRO A 318 34.73 3.05 14.99
N GLU A 319 35.89 3.05 15.66
CA GLU A 319 36.02 3.56 17.02
C GLU A 319 36.04 5.10 17.06
N ASN A 320 36.69 5.75 16.08
CA ASN A 320 36.84 7.19 15.97
C ASN A 320 36.70 7.64 14.51
N PRO A 321 35.47 7.66 13.97
CA PRO A 321 35.29 8.06 12.58
C PRO A 321 35.58 9.56 12.40
N LYS A 322 36.20 9.91 11.27
CA LYS A 322 36.56 11.30 10.91
C LYS A 322 35.62 11.91 9.88
N GLY A 323 35.00 11.07 9.06
CA GLY A 323 34.06 11.49 8.01
C GLY A 323 34.75 11.88 6.70
N VAL A 324 35.91 11.30 6.38
CA VAL A 324 36.51 11.43 5.05
C VAL A 324 35.75 10.57 4.07
N LEU A 325 35.20 11.17 2.99
CA LEU A 325 34.44 10.47 1.97
C LEU A 325 35.22 10.46 0.67
N GLU A 326 35.40 9.27 0.06
CA GLU A 326 36.12 9.11 -1.19
C GLU A 326 35.30 8.29 -2.19
N PHE A 327 35.18 8.80 -3.41
CA PHE A 327 34.64 8.09 -4.57
C PHE A 327 35.80 7.65 -5.45
N LYS A 328 35.85 6.35 -5.82
CA LYS A 328 36.91 5.79 -6.65
C LYS A 328 36.29 5.07 -7.86
N HIS A 329 36.41 5.69 -9.03
CA HIS A 329 35.93 5.17 -10.30
C HIS A 329 34.48 4.67 -10.26
N VAL A 330 33.61 5.44 -9.60
CA VAL A 330 32.23 5.05 -9.34
C VAL A 330 31.38 5.19 -10.60
N GLY A 331 30.78 4.06 -10.99
CA GLY A 331 29.72 3.98 -11.98
C GLY A 331 28.40 3.55 -11.33
N PHE A 332 27.29 4.07 -11.86
CA PHE A 332 25.96 3.71 -11.36
C PHE A 332 24.88 3.77 -12.44
N SER A 333 24.09 2.69 -12.49
CA SER A 333 22.85 2.61 -13.28
C SER A 333 21.68 2.28 -12.37
N TYR A 334 20.56 2.98 -12.53
CA TYR A 334 19.32 2.58 -11.84
C TYR A 334 18.82 1.24 -12.36
N PRO A 335 18.18 0.41 -11.54
CA PRO A 335 17.63 -0.86 -11.97
C PRO A 335 16.68 -0.70 -13.17
N GLY A 336 16.97 -1.43 -14.25
CA GLY A 336 16.20 -1.36 -15.49
C GLY A 336 16.52 -0.20 -16.44
N ALA A 337 17.49 0.66 -16.10
CA ALA A 337 18.00 1.67 -17.03
C ALA A 337 18.96 1.03 -18.06
N GLU A 338 18.88 1.49 -19.34
CA GLU A 338 19.77 1.03 -20.41
C GLU A 338 21.15 1.70 -20.31
N ASP A 339 21.19 2.98 -19.91
CA ASP A 339 22.41 3.76 -19.81
C ASP A 339 22.80 4.08 -18.36
N PRO A 340 24.11 4.16 -18.03
CA PRO A 340 24.57 4.57 -16.73
C PRO A 340 24.28 6.06 -16.47
N VAL A 341 23.81 6.35 -15.26
CA VAL A 341 23.57 7.75 -14.81
C VAL A 341 24.86 8.40 -14.35
N LEU A 342 25.81 7.62 -13.83
CA LEU A 342 27.15 8.08 -13.45
C LEU A 342 28.19 7.14 -14.04
N SER A 343 29.31 7.72 -14.50
CA SER A 343 30.43 7.00 -15.10
C SER A 343 31.75 7.60 -14.62
N ASP A 344 32.61 6.78 -14.04
CA ASP A 344 33.97 7.13 -13.63
C ASP A 344 34.06 8.35 -12.70
N ILE A 345 33.21 8.40 -11.70
CA ILE A 345 33.20 9.49 -10.71
C ILE A 345 34.29 9.23 -9.67
N SER A 346 35.26 10.16 -9.57
CA SER A 346 36.37 10.08 -8.61
C SER A 346 36.60 11.44 -7.96
N PHE A 347 36.48 11.52 -6.64
CA PHE A 347 36.80 12.69 -5.84
C PHE A 347 36.95 12.33 -4.35
N SER A 348 37.51 13.25 -3.56
CA SER A 348 37.62 13.13 -2.10
C SER A 348 37.06 14.37 -1.44
N ALA A 349 36.21 14.19 -0.42
CA ALA A 349 35.68 15.24 0.45
C ALA A 349 36.19 15.01 1.87
N ARG A 350 36.64 16.08 2.54
CA ARG A 350 37.36 16.01 3.84
C ARG A 350 36.65 16.80 4.93
N PRO A 351 36.84 16.44 6.20
CA PRO A 351 36.34 17.23 7.33
C PRO A 351 36.81 18.68 7.28
N GLY A 352 35.88 19.59 7.62
CA GLY A 352 36.13 21.02 7.60
C GLY A 352 36.13 21.68 6.22
N THR A 353 35.82 20.90 5.15
CA THR A 353 35.75 21.42 3.79
C THR A 353 34.37 21.22 3.18
N THR A 354 34.01 22.13 2.27
CA THR A 354 32.78 22.08 1.48
C THR A 354 33.10 21.62 0.06
N THR A 355 32.60 20.47 -0.34
CA THR A 355 32.60 19.98 -1.71
C THR A 355 31.25 20.27 -2.34
N ALA A 356 31.21 21.16 -3.33
CA ALA A 356 30.00 21.52 -4.04
C ALA A 356 29.91 20.74 -5.36
N ILE A 357 28.68 20.39 -5.78
CA ILE A 357 28.40 19.68 -7.03
C ILE A 357 27.42 20.52 -7.84
N ILE A 358 27.82 20.92 -9.06
CA ILE A 358 27.00 21.71 -9.97
C ILE A 358 26.93 21.05 -11.35
N GLY A 359 25.89 21.32 -12.11
CA GLY A 359 25.70 20.80 -13.47
C GLY A 359 24.25 20.92 -13.93
N ALA A 360 23.96 20.56 -15.16
CA ALA A 360 22.63 20.60 -15.75
C ALA A 360 21.63 19.69 -15.00
N THR A 361 20.33 19.94 -15.18
CA THR A 361 19.30 19.03 -14.66
C THR A 361 19.44 17.66 -15.33
N GLY A 362 19.40 16.59 -14.53
CA GLY A 362 19.60 15.23 -15.05
C GLY A 362 21.06 14.78 -15.13
N SER A 363 22.06 15.60 -14.78
CA SER A 363 23.48 15.21 -14.82
C SER A 363 23.94 14.20 -13.74
N GLY A 364 23.05 13.78 -12.82
CA GLY A 364 23.37 12.78 -11.79
C GLY A 364 23.74 13.34 -10.39
N LYS A 365 23.60 14.66 -10.16
CA LYS A 365 23.98 15.31 -8.88
C LYS A 365 23.35 14.67 -7.63
N SER A 366 22.03 14.53 -7.60
CA SER A 366 21.32 13.91 -6.47
C SER A 366 21.65 12.42 -6.32
N THR A 367 22.03 11.76 -7.42
CA THR A 367 22.46 10.37 -7.39
C THR A 367 23.77 10.21 -6.60
N ILE A 368 24.72 11.15 -6.71
CA ILE A 368 25.95 11.15 -5.90
C ILE A 368 25.63 11.19 -4.41
N ILE A 369 24.68 12.04 -3.98
CA ILE A 369 24.24 12.12 -2.56
C ILE A 369 23.59 10.81 -2.12
N ARG A 370 22.73 10.22 -2.95
CA ARG A 370 22.07 8.94 -2.64
C ARG A 370 23.06 7.79 -2.50
N LEU A 371 24.10 7.76 -3.33
CA LEU A 371 25.18 6.78 -3.25
C LEU A 371 26.08 7.04 -2.03
N ALA A 372 26.43 8.30 -1.74
CA ALA A 372 27.22 8.68 -0.58
C ALA A 372 26.60 8.17 0.74
N SER A 373 25.27 8.28 0.87
CA SER A 373 24.53 7.79 2.04
C SER A 373 24.08 6.32 1.94
N ARG A 374 24.60 5.57 0.95
CA ARG A 374 24.27 4.17 0.68
C ARG A 374 22.76 3.91 0.60
N MET A 375 22.01 4.82 -0.04
CA MET A 375 20.60 4.55 -0.40
C MET A 375 20.48 3.58 -1.59
N PHE A 376 21.58 3.45 -2.37
CA PHE A 376 21.84 2.46 -3.40
C PHE A 376 23.29 2.02 -3.30
N ASP A 377 23.60 0.79 -3.69
CA ASP A 377 24.97 0.34 -3.89
C ASP A 377 25.46 0.72 -5.29
N VAL A 378 26.77 0.93 -5.46
CA VAL A 378 27.39 1.26 -6.75
C VAL A 378 27.38 0.06 -7.69
N THR A 379 27.31 0.30 -9.02
CA THR A 379 27.42 -0.76 -10.02
C THR A 379 28.88 -1.04 -10.41
N GLU A 380 29.73 -0.01 -10.31
CA GLU A 380 31.16 -0.10 -10.58
C GLU A 380 31.94 0.80 -9.62
N GLY A 381 33.20 0.46 -9.34
CA GLY A 381 34.04 1.21 -8.42
C GLY A 381 33.68 1.00 -6.96
N GLU A 382 34.10 1.92 -6.11
CA GLU A 382 33.85 1.85 -4.66
C GLU A 382 33.69 3.25 -4.04
N ILE A 383 32.92 3.32 -2.96
CA ILE A 383 32.82 4.52 -2.12
C ILE A 383 33.34 4.16 -0.74
N LEU A 384 34.25 4.97 -0.24
CA LEU A 384 34.89 4.75 1.06
C LEU A 384 34.50 5.87 2.03
N VAL A 385 34.28 5.50 3.29
CA VAL A 385 34.28 6.40 4.44
C VAL A 385 35.46 6.01 5.33
N ASP A 386 36.33 6.98 5.59
CA ASP A 386 37.57 6.78 6.38
C ASP A 386 38.42 5.59 5.90
N GLY A 387 38.46 5.37 4.57
CA GLY A 387 39.24 4.31 3.91
C GLY A 387 38.58 2.95 3.89
N HIS A 388 37.39 2.77 4.41
CA HIS A 388 36.62 1.52 4.40
C HIS A 388 35.42 1.63 3.46
N ASN A 389 35.13 0.55 2.71
CA ASN A 389 34.02 0.53 1.77
C ASN A 389 32.67 0.66 2.52
N LEU A 390 31.73 1.45 1.96
CA LEU A 390 30.40 1.61 2.54
C LEU A 390 29.68 0.28 2.77
N GLN A 391 29.94 -0.71 1.92
CA GLN A 391 29.34 -2.04 2.03
C GLN A 391 29.83 -2.85 3.23
N GLU A 392 30.97 -2.48 3.82
CA GLU A 392 31.53 -3.13 5.00
C GLU A 392 30.88 -2.64 6.30
N TYR A 393 30.21 -1.46 6.27
CA TYR A 393 29.56 -0.89 7.44
C TYR A 393 28.22 -1.56 7.74
N ASP A 394 27.88 -1.58 9.02
CA ASP A 394 26.49 -1.74 9.46
C ASP A 394 25.66 -0.55 8.92
N PRO A 395 24.56 -0.78 8.18
CA PRO A 395 23.75 0.30 7.60
C PRO A 395 23.25 1.30 8.64
N ASP A 396 22.84 0.83 9.83
CA ASP A 396 22.33 1.70 10.90
C ASP A 396 23.43 2.59 11.45
N GLN A 397 24.63 2.05 11.65
CA GLN A 397 25.79 2.83 12.07
C GLN A 397 26.23 3.83 10.99
N LEU A 398 26.32 3.38 9.72
CA LEU A 398 26.65 4.25 8.61
C LEU A 398 25.68 5.45 8.56
N ALA A 399 24.39 5.19 8.70
CA ALA A 399 23.38 6.23 8.72
C ALA A 399 23.59 7.28 9.84
N THR A 400 24.23 6.91 10.97
CA THR A 400 24.53 7.89 12.03
C THR A 400 25.61 8.88 11.64
N LEU A 401 26.49 8.54 10.70
CA LEU A 401 27.55 9.42 10.23
C LEU A 401 27.04 10.54 9.33
N PHE A 402 25.84 10.39 8.75
CA PHE A 402 25.26 11.31 7.78
C PHE A 402 24.13 12.16 8.36
N GLY A 403 24.08 13.43 7.98
CA GLY A 403 22.98 14.37 8.21
C GLY A 403 22.39 14.81 6.86
N PRO A 404 21.45 14.06 6.29
CA PRO A 404 20.89 14.38 4.98
C PRO A 404 19.85 15.50 5.08
N VAL A 405 19.94 16.47 4.18
CA VAL A 405 18.92 17.49 3.92
C VAL A 405 18.44 17.30 2.47
N PRO A 406 17.28 16.67 2.29
CA PRO A 406 16.81 16.32 0.96
C PRO A 406 16.30 17.53 0.18
N GLN A 407 16.29 17.45 -1.15
CA GLN A 407 15.73 18.45 -2.04
C GLN A 407 14.26 18.74 -1.73
N LYS A 408 13.46 17.69 -1.55
CA LYS A 408 12.06 17.82 -1.14
C LYS A 408 11.95 17.65 0.36
N ALA A 409 11.79 18.77 1.06
CA ALA A 409 11.60 18.77 2.52
C ALA A 409 10.36 17.95 2.91
N ASN A 410 10.54 16.98 3.81
CA ASN A 410 9.48 16.15 4.34
C ASN A 410 9.42 16.26 5.86
N LEU A 411 8.22 16.59 6.36
CA LEU A 411 7.91 16.65 7.80
C LEU A 411 6.82 15.63 8.11
N PHE A 412 6.99 14.96 9.25
CA PHE A 412 6.03 14.00 9.74
C PHE A 412 4.90 14.67 10.51
N THR A 413 3.72 14.11 10.45
CA THR A 413 2.56 14.55 11.24
C THR A 413 2.89 14.44 12.73
N GLY A 414 2.65 15.52 13.48
CA GLY A 414 2.96 15.57 14.91
C GLY A 414 3.20 17.01 15.37
N THR A 415 4.30 17.25 16.06
CA THR A 415 4.74 18.58 16.51
C THR A 415 6.11 18.92 15.92
N VAL A 416 6.54 20.19 16.03
CA VAL A 416 7.90 20.59 15.69
C VAL A 416 8.89 19.77 16.52
N ARG A 417 8.67 19.66 17.84
CA ARG A 417 9.47 18.82 18.74
C ARG A 417 9.63 17.40 18.21
N SER A 418 8.52 16.71 17.93
CA SER A 418 8.57 15.33 17.44
C SER A 418 9.33 15.19 16.12
N ASN A 419 9.30 16.21 15.26
CA ASN A 419 10.08 16.24 14.03
C ASN A 419 11.58 16.49 14.28
N MET A 420 11.95 17.28 15.28
CA MET A 420 13.35 17.49 15.66
C MET A 420 13.96 16.23 16.28
N LEU A 421 13.22 15.53 17.13
CA LEU A 421 13.66 14.29 17.78
C LEU A 421 13.95 13.12 16.82
N PHE A 422 13.59 13.24 15.54
CA PHE A 422 14.12 12.33 14.50
C PHE A 422 15.64 12.52 14.26
N GLY A 423 16.17 13.69 14.53
CA GLY A 423 17.61 13.95 14.45
C GLY A 423 18.36 13.34 15.63
N ASP A 424 17.89 13.64 16.84
CA ASP A 424 18.40 13.09 18.10
C ASP A 424 17.22 12.88 19.05
N PRO A 425 16.88 11.60 19.37
CA PRO A 425 15.76 11.26 20.25
C PRO A 425 15.91 11.78 21.69
N ASP A 426 17.14 11.99 22.16
CA ASP A 426 17.46 12.38 23.53
C ASP A 426 17.74 13.88 23.67
N ALA A 427 17.56 14.65 22.59
CA ALA A 427 17.86 16.08 22.58
C ALA A 427 16.99 16.88 23.56
N SER A 428 17.64 17.78 24.32
CA SER A 428 16.95 18.74 25.20
C SER A 428 16.28 19.86 24.40
N ASP A 429 15.33 20.55 25.03
CA ASP A 429 14.66 21.71 24.41
C ASP A 429 15.67 22.80 24.02
N GLU A 430 16.72 23.01 24.83
CA GLU A 430 17.77 23.97 24.54
C GLU A 430 18.55 23.62 23.29
N GLN A 431 18.87 22.33 23.10
CA GLN A 431 19.55 21.83 21.90
C GLN A 431 18.65 21.98 20.67
N ILE A 432 17.35 21.67 20.79
CA ILE A 432 16.38 21.87 19.72
C ILE A 432 16.29 23.34 19.31
N TRP A 433 16.18 24.25 20.29
CA TRP A 433 16.15 25.69 20.02
C TRP A 433 17.46 26.21 19.41
N GLN A 434 18.60 25.67 19.84
CA GLN A 434 19.89 26.01 19.23
C GLN A 434 19.95 25.58 17.76
N ALA A 435 19.53 24.35 17.43
CA ALA A 435 19.48 23.87 16.07
C ALA A 435 18.50 24.69 15.19
N LEU A 436 17.34 25.06 15.74
CA LEU A 436 16.37 25.94 15.06
C LEU A 436 16.94 27.35 14.82
N ASN A 437 17.70 27.89 15.75
CA ASN A 437 18.36 29.21 15.58
C ASN A 437 19.41 29.15 14.47
N ILE A 438 20.26 28.12 14.44
CA ILE A 438 21.27 27.94 13.41
C ILE A 438 20.60 27.80 12.05
N ALA A 439 19.52 27.02 11.95
CA ALA A 439 18.74 26.82 10.73
C ALA A 439 17.85 28.03 10.36
N GLN A 440 17.94 29.17 11.05
CA GLN A 440 17.11 30.36 10.85
C GLN A 440 15.60 30.05 10.95
N ALA A 441 15.23 29.06 11.77
CA ALA A 441 13.86 28.60 11.92
C ALA A 441 13.19 29.03 13.24
N ALA A 442 13.98 29.54 14.21
CA ALA A 442 13.48 29.82 15.55
C ALA A 442 12.41 30.91 15.57
N ASP A 443 12.52 31.96 14.76
CA ASP A 443 11.64 33.12 14.79
C ASP A 443 10.19 32.73 14.46
N PHE A 444 9.95 32.08 13.34
CA PHE A 444 8.59 31.69 12.96
C PHE A 444 8.00 30.58 13.85
N ILE A 445 8.84 29.81 14.56
CA ILE A 445 8.35 28.86 15.56
C ILE A 445 7.98 29.58 16.86
N LYS A 446 8.74 30.62 17.29
CA LYS A 446 8.43 31.44 18.47
C LYS A 446 7.18 32.29 18.28
N GLU A 447 6.88 32.73 17.06
CA GLU A 447 5.62 33.43 16.72
C GLU A 447 4.37 32.60 16.99
N ASN A 448 4.50 31.25 16.94
CA ASN A 448 3.42 30.36 17.30
C ASN A 448 3.36 30.19 18.83
N PRO A 449 2.22 30.49 19.49
CA PRO A 449 2.09 30.35 20.94
C PRO A 449 2.41 28.94 21.48
N ALA A 450 2.27 27.91 20.68
CA ALA A 450 2.60 26.53 21.04
C ALA A 450 4.11 26.22 20.93
N GLY A 451 4.93 27.10 20.34
CA GLY A 451 6.39 26.93 20.23
C GLY A 451 6.79 25.58 19.64
N LEU A 452 7.60 24.79 20.36
CA LEU A 452 8.03 23.45 19.93
C LEU A 452 6.87 22.44 19.79
N ASP A 453 5.77 22.67 20.49
CA ASP A 453 4.58 21.81 20.43
C ASP A 453 3.59 22.25 19.34
N ALA A 454 4.00 23.24 18.51
CA ALA A 454 3.24 23.64 17.33
C ALA A 454 3.01 22.44 16.38
N ARG A 455 1.76 22.29 15.94
CA ARG A 455 1.33 21.17 15.11
C ARG A 455 1.96 21.21 13.72
N VAL A 456 2.45 20.06 13.26
CA VAL A 456 2.88 19.79 11.90
C VAL A 456 1.82 18.89 11.23
N SER A 457 1.21 19.38 10.16
CA SER A 457 0.27 18.59 9.35
C SER A 457 1.02 17.60 8.47
N GLU A 458 0.31 16.64 7.89
CA GLU A 458 0.86 15.66 6.96
C GLU A 458 1.68 16.33 5.85
N GLY A 459 2.95 15.91 5.70
CA GLY A 459 3.91 16.51 4.76
C GLY A 459 4.24 17.98 5.05
N GLY A 460 3.91 18.49 6.25
CA GLY A 460 4.16 19.88 6.63
C GLY A 460 3.39 20.91 5.80
N THR A 461 2.18 20.57 5.33
CA THR A 461 1.39 21.45 4.43
C THR A 461 1.01 22.79 5.05
N ASN A 462 1.08 22.92 6.35
CA ASN A 462 0.87 24.17 7.10
C ASN A 462 2.12 25.07 7.19
N TYR A 463 3.25 24.65 6.60
CA TYR A 463 4.48 25.44 6.52
C TYR A 463 4.82 25.75 5.05
N SER A 464 5.45 26.91 4.80
CA SER A 464 5.95 27.25 3.48
C SER A 464 7.12 26.36 3.05
N GLY A 465 7.46 26.32 1.76
CA GLY A 465 8.58 25.50 1.26
C GLY A 465 9.91 25.82 1.98
N GLY A 466 10.25 27.09 2.11
CA GLY A 466 11.46 27.54 2.82
C GLY A 466 11.42 27.23 4.34
N GLN A 467 10.25 27.33 4.99
CA GLN A 467 10.11 26.95 6.39
C GLN A 467 10.32 25.44 6.58
N LYS A 468 9.73 24.60 5.72
CA LYS A 468 9.97 23.15 5.75
C LYS A 468 11.43 22.80 5.57
N GLN A 469 12.10 23.46 4.62
CA GLN A 469 13.50 23.24 4.33
C GLN A 469 14.37 23.56 5.55
N ARG A 470 14.13 24.72 6.19
CA ARG A 470 14.84 25.13 7.42
C ARG A 470 14.60 24.16 8.59
N LEU A 471 13.40 23.60 8.73
CA LEU A 471 13.12 22.57 9.73
C LEU A 471 13.86 21.24 9.43
N CYS A 472 13.98 20.85 8.16
CA CYS A 472 14.80 19.69 7.78
C CYS A 472 16.30 19.93 8.04
N MET A 473 16.78 21.15 7.81
CA MET A 473 18.16 21.54 8.17
C MET A 473 18.38 21.51 9.68
N ALA A 474 17.45 22.06 10.48
CA ALA A 474 17.52 21.98 11.93
C ALA A 474 17.61 20.54 12.45
N ARG A 475 16.84 19.62 11.84
CA ARG A 475 16.91 18.19 12.14
C ARG A 475 18.30 17.60 11.86
N ALA A 476 18.90 17.93 10.71
CA ALA A 476 20.24 17.49 10.36
C ALA A 476 21.31 18.09 11.28
N ILE A 477 21.18 19.36 11.65
CA ILE A 477 22.09 20.05 12.60
C ILE A 477 22.00 19.40 13.98
N LEU A 478 20.79 19.12 14.47
CA LEU A 478 20.57 18.51 15.78
C LEU A 478 21.23 17.12 15.88
N ARG A 479 21.26 16.37 14.78
CA ARG A 479 21.94 15.08 14.68
C ARG A 479 23.45 15.17 14.87
N ASN A 480 24.06 16.33 14.61
CA ASN A 480 25.50 16.59 14.69
C ASN A 480 26.37 15.52 13.98
N PRO A 481 26.14 15.26 12.69
CA PRO A 481 26.80 14.20 11.94
C PRO A 481 28.23 14.60 11.55
N LEU A 482 29.01 13.60 11.10
CA LEU A 482 30.34 13.84 10.52
C LEU A 482 30.31 14.25 9.05
N ILE A 483 29.22 13.93 8.34
CA ILE A 483 29.04 14.24 6.92
C ILE A 483 27.65 14.85 6.73
N TYR A 484 27.62 16.12 6.35
CA TYR A 484 26.36 16.79 5.95
C TYR A 484 26.19 16.64 4.43
N THR A 485 24.98 16.29 4.00
CA THR A 485 24.62 16.25 2.59
C THR A 485 23.42 17.15 2.33
N PHE A 486 23.60 18.17 1.48
CA PHE A 486 22.57 19.14 1.12
C PHE A 486 22.20 18.94 -0.37
N ASP A 487 21.03 18.39 -0.64
CA ASP A 487 20.54 18.21 -2.01
C ASP A 487 19.65 19.39 -2.42
N ASP A 488 20.22 20.38 -3.11
CA ASP A 488 19.54 21.60 -3.58
C ASP A 488 18.71 22.30 -2.50
N SER A 489 19.16 22.21 -1.25
CA SER A 489 18.37 22.56 -0.07
C SER A 489 18.28 24.06 0.17
N PHE A 490 19.12 24.86 -0.50
CA PHE A 490 19.19 26.31 -0.35
C PHE A 490 18.33 27.06 -1.40
N SER A 491 17.90 26.38 -2.47
CA SER A 491 17.18 26.99 -3.59
C SER A 491 15.80 27.57 -3.23
N ALA A 492 15.18 27.05 -2.17
CA ALA A 492 13.87 27.52 -1.67
C ALA A 492 13.97 28.71 -0.70
N LEU A 493 15.18 29.20 -0.38
CA LEU A 493 15.42 30.30 0.52
C LEU A 493 15.61 31.62 -0.22
N ASP A 494 15.23 32.73 0.42
CA ASP A 494 15.61 34.07 -0.03
C ASP A 494 17.09 34.34 0.27
N MET A 495 17.68 35.27 -0.48
CA MET A 495 19.12 35.56 -0.42
C MET A 495 19.61 36.00 0.96
N THR A 496 18.76 36.67 1.74
CA THR A 496 19.12 37.15 3.08
C THR A 496 19.20 35.99 4.06
N THR A 497 18.18 35.13 4.06
CA THR A 497 18.11 33.91 4.89
C THR A 497 19.21 32.92 4.47
N ASP A 498 19.47 32.74 3.18
CA ASP A 498 20.54 31.87 2.66
C ASP A 498 21.91 32.31 3.21
N ARG A 499 22.26 33.62 3.11
CA ARG A 499 23.52 34.16 3.65
C ARG A 499 23.63 33.97 5.15
N ALA A 500 22.58 34.31 5.91
CA ALA A 500 22.57 34.15 7.37
C ALA A 500 22.74 32.69 7.80
N LEU A 501 22.10 31.77 7.09
CA LEU A 501 22.20 30.33 7.31
C LEU A 501 23.62 29.82 7.04
N HIS A 502 24.24 30.18 5.92
CA HIS A 502 25.62 29.82 5.61
C HIS A 502 26.58 30.29 6.69
N GLN A 503 26.44 31.53 7.16
CA GLN A 503 27.27 32.06 8.25
C GLN A 503 27.06 31.31 9.58
N ALA A 504 25.81 30.94 9.89
CA ALA A 504 25.48 30.20 11.10
C ALA A 504 25.93 28.73 11.06
N LEU A 505 26.04 28.13 9.86
CA LEU A 505 26.51 26.74 9.68
C LEU A 505 28.03 26.61 9.86
N VAL A 506 28.84 27.59 9.47
CA VAL A 506 30.31 27.53 9.53
C VAL A 506 30.86 27.03 10.89
N PRO A 507 30.45 27.54 12.05
CA PRO A 507 30.98 27.04 13.33
C PRO A 507 30.58 25.60 13.65
N VAL A 508 29.41 25.15 13.17
CA VAL A 508 28.86 23.84 13.46
C VAL A 508 29.51 22.78 12.57
N THR A 509 29.78 23.11 11.31
CA THR A 509 30.31 22.19 10.31
C THR A 509 31.84 22.18 10.23
N ARG A 510 32.51 22.94 11.12
CA ARG A 510 33.96 23.09 11.10
C ARG A 510 34.76 21.80 11.22
N HIS A 511 34.16 20.75 11.79
CA HIS A 511 34.75 19.41 11.95
C HIS A 511 34.06 18.35 11.11
N ALA A 512 33.12 18.73 10.28
CA ALA A 512 32.33 17.83 9.43
C ALA A 512 32.65 18.03 7.95
N THR A 513 32.48 16.99 7.17
CA THR A 513 32.53 17.06 5.71
C THR A 513 31.19 17.56 5.19
N GLN A 514 31.22 18.50 4.26
CA GLN A 514 30.01 19.02 3.62
C GLN A 514 29.98 18.67 2.14
N ILE A 515 28.87 18.07 1.70
CA ILE A 515 28.56 17.87 0.28
C ILE A 515 27.31 18.66 -0.06
N VAL A 516 27.46 19.61 -0.97
CA VAL A 516 26.39 20.53 -1.36
C VAL A 516 26.08 20.39 -2.83
N VAL A 517 24.92 19.88 -3.18
CA VAL A 517 24.39 19.96 -4.54
C VAL A 517 23.68 21.30 -4.70
N ALA A 518 24.06 22.07 -5.68
CA ALA A 518 23.46 23.36 -5.97
C ALA A 518 23.10 23.48 -7.47
N GLN A 519 22.04 24.25 -7.72
CA GLN A 519 21.68 24.69 -9.07
C GLN A 519 22.21 26.08 -9.36
N ARG A 520 22.53 26.89 -8.33
CA ARG A 520 23.04 28.27 -8.47
C ARG A 520 24.52 28.33 -8.16
N ALA A 521 25.31 28.84 -9.12
CA ALA A 521 26.74 29.05 -8.94
C ALA A 521 27.06 30.03 -7.78
N ALA A 522 26.19 31.03 -7.55
CA ALA A 522 26.34 32.01 -6.49
C ALA A 522 26.36 31.37 -5.09
N SER A 523 25.57 30.33 -4.83
CA SER A 523 25.48 29.66 -3.51
C SER A 523 26.71 28.81 -3.19
N ILE A 524 27.54 28.46 -4.17
CA ILE A 524 28.72 27.59 -3.99
C ILE A 524 30.05 28.30 -4.30
N ARG A 525 30.01 29.61 -4.51
CA ARG A 525 31.21 30.38 -4.88
C ARG A 525 32.36 30.26 -3.86
N THR A 526 32.02 30.08 -2.61
CA THR A 526 32.97 29.97 -1.48
C THR A 526 33.34 28.52 -1.15
N ALA A 527 32.87 27.54 -1.90
CA ALA A 527 33.22 26.15 -1.66
C ALA A 527 34.71 25.89 -1.90
N ASP A 528 35.30 25.04 -1.06
CA ASP A 528 36.72 24.65 -1.14
C ASP A 528 37.01 23.85 -2.40
N GLN A 529 36.02 23.07 -2.84
CA GLN A 529 36.07 22.27 -4.05
C GLN A 529 34.71 22.29 -4.75
N ILE A 530 34.68 22.56 -6.04
CA ILE A 530 33.50 22.47 -6.89
C ILE A 530 33.73 21.37 -7.94
N LEU A 531 32.80 20.44 -8.03
CA LEU A 531 32.73 19.40 -9.05
C LEU A 531 31.69 19.82 -10.09
N VAL A 532 32.12 19.98 -11.33
CA VAL A 532 31.23 20.26 -12.46
C VAL A 532 30.84 18.95 -13.12
N LEU A 533 29.55 18.64 -13.05
CA LEU A 533 29.00 17.38 -13.54
C LEU A 533 28.28 17.62 -14.88
N ASP A 534 28.68 16.88 -15.90
CA ASP A 534 28.00 16.87 -17.20
C ASP A 534 27.86 15.45 -17.72
N GLN A 535 26.65 15.08 -18.15
CA GLN A 535 26.31 13.74 -18.67
C GLN A 535 26.86 12.58 -17.81
N GLY A 536 26.71 12.68 -16.49
CA GLY A 536 27.15 11.66 -15.56
C GLY A 536 28.67 11.56 -15.32
N ARG A 537 29.46 12.54 -15.78
CA ARG A 537 30.92 12.60 -15.61
C ARG A 537 31.38 13.91 -14.98
N ILE A 538 32.48 13.88 -14.24
CA ILE A 538 33.11 15.10 -13.74
C ILE A 538 33.95 15.70 -14.89
N VAL A 539 33.54 16.88 -15.38
CA VAL A 539 34.23 17.62 -16.47
C VAL A 539 35.13 18.73 -15.96
N GLY A 540 35.01 19.08 -14.67
CA GLY A 540 35.86 20.08 -14.03
C GLY A 540 35.90 19.92 -12.51
N THR A 541 37.07 20.16 -11.91
CA THR A 541 37.27 20.14 -10.45
C THR A 541 38.17 21.30 -10.06
N GLY A 542 37.77 22.10 -9.08
CA GLY A 542 38.58 23.21 -8.57
C GLY A 542 37.77 24.21 -7.75
N THR A 543 38.37 25.34 -7.42
CA THR A 543 37.66 26.48 -6.82
C THR A 543 36.91 27.28 -7.91
N HIS A 544 36.02 28.18 -7.51
CA HIS A 544 35.31 29.09 -8.43
C HIS A 544 36.27 29.77 -9.40
N ASP A 545 37.34 30.41 -8.90
CA ASP A 545 38.29 31.18 -9.70
C ASP A 545 39.13 30.31 -10.66
N GLN A 546 39.39 29.06 -10.27
CA GLN A 546 40.06 28.08 -11.13
C GLN A 546 39.15 27.63 -12.27
N LEU A 547 37.92 27.26 -11.95
CA LEU A 547 36.95 26.76 -12.92
C LEU A 547 36.49 27.84 -13.92
N MET A 548 36.41 29.09 -13.47
CA MET A 548 36.17 30.23 -14.36
C MET A 548 37.28 30.40 -15.41
N LYS A 549 38.46 29.84 -15.21
CA LYS A 549 39.58 29.89 -16.16
C LYS A 549 39.77 28.62 -16.99
N THR A 550 39.35 27.48 -16.44
CA THR A 550 39.73 26.15 -16.98
C THR A 550 38.57 25.30 -17.45
N CYS A 551 37.31 25.62 -17.07
CA CYS A 551 36.17 24.78 -17.39
C CYS A 551 35.08 25.56 -18.14
N ALA A 552 34.95 25.29 -19.44
CA ALA A 552 33.97 25.96 -20.32
C ALA A 552 32.54 25.72 -19.84
N THR A 553 32.19 24.49 -19.44
CA THR A 553 30.86 24.15 -18.91
C THR A 553 30.52 24.95 -17.64
N TYR A 554 31.49 25.18 -16.76
CA TYR A 554 31.26 26.02 -15.58
C TYR A 554 31.03 27.48 -15.93
N GLN A 555 31.81 28.02 -16.89
CA GLN A 555 31.63 29.40 -17.41
C GLN A 555 30.23 29.58 -18.01
N GLU A 556 29.79 28.64 -18.84
CA GLU A 556 28.43 28.64 -19.41
C GLU A 556 27.34 28.65 -18.36
N ILE A 557 27.49 27.83 -17.29
CA ILE A 557 26.54 27.80 -16.16
C ILE A 557 26.49 29.15 -15.45
N VAL A 558 27.65 29.76 -15.15
CA VAL A 558 27.73 31.06 -14.48
C VAL A 558 27.17 32.19 -15.37
N GLU A 559 27.51 32.22 -16.65
CA GLU A 559 27.02 33.21 -17.63
C GLU A 559 25.50 33.10 -17.81
N SER A 560 24.96 31.88 -17.91
CA SER A 560 23.52 31.65 -18.06
C SER A 560 22.72 32.12 -16.84
N GLN A 561 23.35 32.25 -15.67
CA GLN A 561 22.75 32.72 -14.42
C GLN A 561 22.93 34.21 -14.18
N GLY A 562 23.41 34.95 -15.17
CA GLY A 562 23.50 36.43 -15.13
C GLY A 562 24.84 36.98 -14.66
N GLY A 563 25.90 36.20 -14.72
CA GLY A 563 27.35 36.57 -14.76
C GLY A 563 27.91 37.63 -13.81
N GLN A 564 27.14 38.21 -12.93
CA GLN A 564 27.60 39.16 -11.91
C GLN A 564 26.61 39.14 -10.73
N GLY A 565 26.97 38.47 -9.66
CA GLY A 565 26.50 38.91 -8.35
C GLY A 565 27.15 40.30 -8.10
N PRO A 566 26.49 41.22 -7.37
CA PRO A 566 27.01 42.57 -7.17
C PRO A 566 28.43 42.49 -6.57
N ASP A 567 29.39 43.03 -7.28
CA ASP A 567 30.72 43.33 -6.74
C ASP A 567 30.52 44.16 -5.50
N VAL A 568 30.97 43.66 -4.35
CA VAL A 568 30.88 44.31 -3.04
C VAL A 568 31.96 45.39 -2.94
N GLU A 569 32.38 46.01 -4.02
CA GLU A 569 33.43 47.07 -4.02
C GLU A 569 32.98 48.45 -4.46
N ASP A 570 31.69 48.70 -4.66
CA ASP A 570 31.23 50.07 -5.04
C ASP A 570 30.12 50.60 -4.10
N LEU A 571 30.37 50.58 -2.80
CA LEU A 571 29.76 51.49 -1.81
C LEU A 571 30.84 52.38 -1.25
N SER A 572 31.55 53.08 -2.11
CA SER A 572 32.18 54.35 -1.74
C SER A 572 31.06 55.38 -1.63
N ILE A 573 30.83 55.76 -0.39
CA ILE A 573 30.01 56.86 0.05
C ILE A 573 30.42 58.11 -0.75
N ASP A 574 29.59 58.59 -1.66
CA ASP A 574 29.68 59.95 -2.19
C ASP A 574 28.99 60.87 -1.17
N GLU A 575 29.75 61.25 -0.15
CA GLU A 575 29.46 62.43 0.67
C GLU A 575 29.78 63.66 -0.16
N GLY A 576 28.77 64.38 -0.52
CA GLY A 576 28.95 65.78 -0.88
C GLY A 576 28.43 66.22 -2.23
N ARG A 577 27.22 66.76 -2.20
CA ARG A 577 26.97 68.14 -2.65
C ARG A 577 25.55 68.58 -2.32
N ALA A 578 25.52 69.48 -1.34
CA ALA A 578 24.41 70.39 -1.16
C ALA A 578 24.37 71.36 -2.37
N GLU A 579 23.16 71.54 -2.94
CA GLU A 579 22.58 72.86 -3.24
C GLU A 579 21.09 72.71 -3.51
#